data_373bf0d1afb1a8fd881099314ae82d85
#
_entry.id   373bf0d1afb1a8fd881099314ae82d85
#
_cell.length_a   1.000
_cell.length_b   1.000
_cell.length_c   1.000
_cell.angle_alpha   90.00
_cell.angle_beta   90.00
_cell.angle_gamma   90.00
#
_symmetry.space_group_name_H-M   'P 1'
#
loop_
_entity.id
_entity.type
_entity.pdbx_description
1 polymer ?
#
loop_
_entity_poly.entity_id
_entity_poly.type
_entity_poly.pdbx_seq_one_letter_code
_entity_poly.pdbx_strand_id
1 'polypeptide(L)'
;MVREVKEWFDGTVILSGSIGDGHSVASAIALGADYAYLGTRFIATEEANADPGYKKMLEESAASDIVYSSLFTGVLGNYLKPSIKNAGLDPDNLPDADKSAMNFGSGGNTDSKAWKDIWGSGQGIGGIKDSPSVAELVGRIKSEYEAVSYTHLTLPTN
;
A
#
# COMPACT_ATOMS: atom_id res chain seq x y z
N MET A 1 18.15 1.85 4.14
CA MET A 1 17.78 0.69 3.29
C MET A 1 18.11 0.91 1.81
N VAL A 2 17.42 1.81 1.01
CA VAL A 2 17.74 1.97 -0.43
C VAL A 2 19.23 2.30 -0.65
N ARG A 3 19.76 3.28 0.07
CA ARG A 3 21.19 3.68 -0.04
C ARG A 3 22.14 2.53 0.34
N GLU A 4 21.86 1.78 1.39
CA GLU A 4 22.64 0.61 1.80
C GLU A 4 22.65 -0.49 0.72
N VAL A 5 21.49 -0.75 0.08
CA VAL A 5 21.41 -1.71 -1.03
C VAL A 5 22.29 -1.25 -2.20
N LYS A 6 22.23 0.03 -2.56
CA LYS A 6 23.03 0.61 -3.65
C LYS A 6 24.56 0.62 -3.37
N GLU A 7 25.00 0.42 -2.14
CA GLU A 7 26.43 0.30 -1.82
C GLU A 7 27.07 -1.01 -2.33
N TRP A 8 26.26 -2.05 -2.51
CA TRP A 8 26.75 -3.38 -2.90
C TRP A 8 26.01 -4.01 -4.08
N PHE A 9 24.89 -3.41 -4.54
CA PHE A 9 24.07 -3.92 -5.61
C PHE A 9 23.97 -2.92 -6.75
N ASP A 10 24.62 -3.23 -7.88
CA ASP A 10 24.64 -2.39 -9.08
C ASP A 10 23.41 -2.56 -9.98
N GLY A 11 22.53 -3.50 -9.66
CA GLY A 11 21.31 -3.76 -10.43
C GLY A 11 20.19 -2.77 -10.16
N THR A 12 19.06 -3.01 -10.81
CA THR A 12 17.84 -2.20 -10.66
C THR A 12 17.22 -2.35 -9.27
N VAL A 13 17.02 -1.25 -8.59
CA VAL A 13 16.36 -1.18 -7.28
C VAL A 13 14.98 -0.54 -7.42
N ILE A 14 13.95 -1.28 -7.02
CA ILE A 14 12.56 -0.83 -7.01
C ILE A 14 12.12 -0.63 -5.57
N LEU A 15 11.73 0.60 -5.20
CA LEU A 15 11.20 0.87 -3.87
C LEU A 15 9.69 0.71 -3.87
N SER A 16 9.19 -0.07 -2.91
CA SER A 16 7.76 -0.27 -2.65
C SER A 16 7.43 -0.01 -1.18
N GLY A 17 6.15 0.24 -0.92
CA GLY A 17 5.60 0.49 0.41
C GLY A 17 5.39 1.98 0.68
N SER A 18 4.19 2.33 1.11
CA SER A 18 3.77 3.71 1.43
C SER A 18 3.90 4.72 0.29
N ILE A 19 4.01 4.26 -0.96
CA ILE A 19 4.08 5.11 -2.15
C ILE A 19 2.67 5.20 -2.75
N GLY A 20 2.10 6.41 -2.81
CA GLY A 20 0.72 6.61 -3.24
C GLY A 20 0.48 7.86 -4.09
N ASP A 21 1.49 8.74 -4.23
CA ASP A 21 1.42 10.02 -4.93
C ASP A 21 2.75 10.39 -5.59
N GLY A 22 2.79 11.49 -6.34
CA GLY A 22 3.98 11.96 -7.02
C GLY A 22 5.09 12.43 -6.07
N HIS A 23 4.75 12.92 -4.87
CA HIS A 23 5.73 13.32 -3.85
C HIS A 23 6.49 12.10 -3.31
N SER A 24 5.79 11.02 -3.03
CA SER A 24 6.40 9.76 -2.57
C SER A 24 7.23 9.09 -3.67
N VAL A 25 6.81 9.20 -4.95
CA VAL A 25 7.61 8.77 -6.10
C VAL A 25 8.91 9.59 -6.17
N ALA A 26 8.83 10.93 -6.09
CA ALA A 26 10.02 11.79 -6.09
C ALA A 26 10.97 11.45 -4.94
N SER A 27 10.43 11.17 -3.76
CA SER A 27 11.22 10.75 -2.60
C SER A 27 11.93 9.42 -2.82
N ALA A 28 11.28 8.43 -3.46
CA ALA A 28 11.89 7.16 -3.79
C ALA A 28 13.08 7.32 -4.74
N ILE A 29 12.93 8.14 -5.79
CA ILE A 29 14.00 8.45 -6.75
C ILE A 29 15.14 9.22 -6.07
N ALA A 30 14.82 10.21 -5.22
CA ALA A 30 15.83 10.97 -4.46
C ALA A 30 16.65 10.08 -3.50
N LEU A 31 16.07 9.00 -2.99
CA LEU A 31 16.78 7.99 -2.18
C LEU A 31 17.72 7.11 -3.00
N GLY A 32 17.64 7.16 -4.35
CA GLY A 32 18.46 6.38 -5.28
C GLY A 32 17.78 5.11 -5.81
N ALA A 33 16.47 4.94 -5.63
CA ALA A 33 15.73 3.89 -6.32
C ALA A 33 15.60 4.21 -7.80
N ASP A 34 15.64 3.18 -8.65
CA ASP A 34 15.46 3.34 -10.09
C ASP A 34 13.97 3.43 -10.46
N TYR A 35 13.12 2.76 -9.65
CA TYR A 35 11.65 2.78 -9.83
C TYR A 35 10.94 2.84 -8.47
N ALA A 36 9.74 3.39 -8.50
CA ALA A 36 8.77 3.35 -7.41
C ALA A 36 7.61 2.40 -7.77
N TYR A 37 7.21 1.52 -6.84
CA TYR A 37 6.13 0.57 -7.03
C TYR A 37 4.94 0.93 -6.15
N LEU A 38 3.78 1.18 -6.79
CA LEU A 38 2.54 1.53 -6.13
C LEU A 38 1.57 0.35 -6.22
N GLY A 39 0.99 -0.06 -5.08
CA GLY A 39 -0.02 -1.12 -5.04
C GLY A 39 -1.40 -0.56 -4.66
N THR A 40 -1.57 -0.24 -3.38
CA THR A 40 -2.87 0.14 -2.80
C THR A 40 -3.56 1.28 -3.53
N ARG A 41 -2.81 2.29 -3.99
CA ARG A 41 -3.38 3.43 -4.71
C ARG A 41 -4.12 3.01 -5.99
N PHE A 42 -3.62 1.99 -6.70
CA PHE A 42 -4.25 1.49 -7.92
C PHE A 42 -5.45 0.57 -7.66
N ILE A 43 -5.62 0.04 -6.43
CA ILE A 43 -6.86 -0.66 -6.05
C ILE A 43 -8.03 0.32 -6.03
N ALA A 44 -7.80 1.56 -5.57
CA ALA A 44 -8.77 2.64 -5.59
C ALA A 44 -8.75 3.37 -6.95
N THR A 45 -9.12 2.66 -8.02
CA THR A 45 -9.32 3.19 -9.37
C THR A 45 -10.59 2.60 -10.00
N GLU A 46 -11.16 3.26 -11.00
CA GLU A 46 -12.36 2.78 -11.67
C GLU A 46 -12.14 1.40 -12.29
N GLU A 47 -11.00 1.19 -12.96
CA GLU A 47 -10.67 -0.02 -13.72
C GLU A 47 -10.28 -1.20 -12.83
N ALA A 48 -9.91 -0.98 -11.57
CA ALA A 48 -9.55 -2.08 -10.68
C ALA A 48 -10.76 -3.00 -10.42
N ASN A 49 -10.57 -4.30 -10.66
CA ASN A 49 -11.57 -5.32 -10.34
C ASN A 49 -11.59 -5.63 -8.84
N ALA A 50 -11.81 -4.60 -8.01
CA ALA A 50 -11.92 -4.68 -6.57
C ALA A 50 -13.37 -4.43 -6.14
N ASP A 51 -13.78 -5.03 -5.02
CA ASP A 51 -15.11 -4.79 -4.44
C ASP A 51 -15.34 -3.30 -4.19
N PRO A 52 -16.51 -2.74 -4.53
CA PRO A 52 -16.81 -1.32 -4.27
C PRO A 52 -16.66 -0.92 -2.80
N GLY A 53 -17.00 -1.83 -1.88
CA GLY A 53 -16.82 -1.61 -0.44
C GLY A 53 -15.34 -1.51 -0.06
N TYR A 54 -14.47 -2.27 -0.74
CA TYR A 54 -13.04 -2.17 -0.54
C TYR A 54 -12.49 -0.81 -0.99
N LYS A 55 -12.86 -0.36 -2.20
CA LYS A 55 -12.45 0.97 -2.70
C LYS A 55 -12.90 2.08 -1.74
N LYS A 56 -14.17 2.04 -1.32
CA LYS A 56 -14.70 3.00 -0.35
C LYS A 56 -13.95 2.96 0.99
N MET A 57 -13.66 1.76 1.50
CA MET A 57 -12.90 1.61 2.74
C MET A 57 -11.49 2.19 2.63
N LEU A 58 -10.84 2.07 1.46
CA LEU A 58 -9.53 2.70 1.21
C LEU A 58 -9.61 4.23 1.25
N GLU A 59 -10.69 4.83 0.76
CA GLU A 59 -10.91 6.29 0.76
C GLU A 59 -11.18 6.84 2.17
N GLU A 60 -11.84 6.04 3.01
CA GLU A 60 -12.29 6.44 4.35
C GLU A 60 -11.27 6.12 5.45
N SER A 61 -10.25 5.30 5.18
CA SER A 61 -9.28 4.83 6.17
C SER A 61 -8.01 5.68 6.22
N ALA A 62 -7.30 5.57 7.33
CA ALA A 62 -6.01 6.18 7.58
C ALA A 62 -4.97 5.11 8.00
N ALA A 63 -3.70 5.49 8.14
CA ALA A 63 -2.64 4.57 8.57
C ALA A 63 -2.91 3.94 9.95
N SER A 64 -3.65 4.62 10.84
CA SER A 64 -4.09 4.10 12.15
C SER A 64 -5.09 2.95 12.05
N ASP A 65 -5.76 2.82 10.88
CA ASP A 65 -6.72 1.75 10.62
C ASP A 65 -6.06 0.48 10.05
N ILE A 66 -4.75 0.43 10.02
CA ILE A 66 -3.98 -0.74 9.61
C ILE A 66 -3.52 -1.52 10.83
N VAL A 67 -3.73 -2.84 10.80
CA VAL A 67 -3.16 -3.79 11.75
C VAL A 67 -2.18 -4.71 11.02
N TYR A 68 -1.08 -5.01 11.68
CA TYR A 68 -0.06 -5.94 11.19
C TYR A 68 -0.24 -7.28 11.87
N SER A 69 -0.63 -8.31 11.10
CA SER A 69 -0.99 -9.63 11.64
C SER A 69 -0.59 -10.75 10.69
N SER A 70 -0.29 -11.92 11.26
CA SER A 70 -0.07 -13.16 10.53
C SER A 70 -1.31 -14.07 10.49
N LEU A 71 -2.39 -13.69 11.19
CA LEU A 71 -3.56 -14.56 11.40
C LEU A 71 -4.18 -15.08 10.10
N PHE A 72 -4.31 -14.22 9.08
CA PHE A 72 -5.12 -14.52 7.90
C PHE A 72 -4.39 -15.36 6.85
N THR A 73 -3.07 -15.23 6.75
CA THR A 73 -2.27 -15.91 5.72
C THR A 73 -1.12 -16.74 6.28
N GLY A 74 -0.89 -16.70 7.59
CA GLY A 74 0.29 -17.28 8.22
C GLY A 74 1.57 -16.45 8.04
N VAL A 75 1.54 -15.42 7.20
CA VAL A 75 2.62 -14.48 6.96
C VAL A 75 2.18 -13.10 7.42
N LEU A 76 3.07 -12.35 8.06
CA LEU A 76 2.80 -10.99 8.51
C LEU A 76 2.42 -10.09 7.33
N GLY A 77 1.27 -9.45 7.42
CA GLY A 77 0.73 -8.53 6.42
C GLY A 77 -0.06 -7.40 7.05
N ASN A 78 -0.27 -6.35 6.29
CA ASN A 78 -1.07 -5.19 6.68
C ASN A 78 -2.51 -5.36 6.24
N TYR A 79 -3.44 -5.25 7.18
CA TYR A 79 -4.89 -5.43 6.95
C TYR A 79 -5.68 -4.25 7.49
N LEU A 80 -6.81 -3.95 6.84
CA LEU A 80 -7.73 -2.90 7.26
C LEU A 80 -8.57 -3.34 8.46
N LYS A 81 -8.43 -2.67 9.59
CA LYS A 81 -9.21 -2.90 10.81
C LYS A 81 -10.72 -2.91 10.54
N PRO A 82 -11.31 -1.99 9.74
CA PRO A 82 -12.73 -2.04 9.45
C PRO A 82 -13.17 -3.32 8.74
N SER A 83 -12.37 -3.88 7.82
CA SER A 83 -12.71 -5.15 7.15
C SER A 83 -12.69 -6.33 8.11
N ILE A 84 -11.75 -6.33 9.08
CA ILE A 84 -11.65 -7.33 10.15
C ILE A 84 -12.88 -7.26 11.04
N LYS A 85 -13.32 -6.05 11.44
CA LYS A 85 -14.53 -5.83 12.22
C LYS A 85 -15.78 -6.31 11.49
N ASN A 86 -15.88 -6.04 10.18
CA ASN A 86 -16.98 -6.51 9.34
C ASN A 86 -17.05 -8.05 9.28
N ALA A 87 -15.90 -8.72 9.36
CA ALA A 87 -15.81 -10.18 9.45
C ALA A 87 -16.09 -10.74 10.87
N GLY A 88 -16.46 -9.89 11.83
CA GLY A 88 -16.83 -10.29 13.21
C GLY A 88 -15.64 -10.52 14.14
N LEU A 89 -14.44 -10.08 13.76
CA LEU A 89 -13.23 -10.21 14.57
C LEU A 89 -12.86 -8.88 15.24
N ASP A 90 -12.14 -8.97 16.37
CA ASP A 90 -11.58 -7.79 17.04
C ASP A 90 -10.15 -7.51 16.52
N PRO A 91 -9.93 -6.44 15.74
CA PRO A 91 -8.61 -6.15 15.18
C PRO A 91 -7.56 -5.75 16.22
N ASP A 92 -7.96 -5.40 17.43
CA ASP A 92 -7.04 -5.02 18.51
C ASP A 92 -6.65 -6.23 19.39
N ASN A 93 -7.33 -7.39 19.23
CA ASN A 93 -7.09 -8.64 19.96
C ASN A 93 -7.02 -9.84 19.01
N LEU A 94 -6.24 -9.73 17.94
CA LEU A 94 -6.04 -10.83 17.00
C LEU A 94 -5.05 -11.86 17.59
N PRO A 95 -5.39 -13.16 17.57
CA PRO A 95 -4.43 -14.21 17.94
C PRO A 95 -3.32 -14.32 16.88
N ASP A 96 -2.17 -14.85 17.30
CA ASP A 96 -1.12 -15.24 16.34
C ASP A 96 -1.59 -16.43 15.48
N ALA A 97 -1.08 -16.49 14.24
CA ALA A 97 -1.35 -17.63 13.38
C ALA A 97 -0.75 -18.91 13.97
N ASP A 98 -1.53 -19.98 13.96
CA ASP A 98 -0.99 -21.31 14.21
C ASP A 98 -0.15 -21.76 13.00
N LYS A 99 1.19 -21.70 13.16
CA LYS A 99 2.14 -22.07 12.11
C LYS A 99 2.08 -23.55 11.72
N SER A 100 1.52 -24.41 12.60
CA SER A 100 1.37 -25.85 12.32
C SER A 100 0.20 -26.14 11.38
N ALA A 101 -0.73 -25.21 11.25
CA ALA A 101 -1.94 -25.32 10.43
C ALA A 101 -1.86 -24.47 9.13
N MET A 102 -0.66 -24.00 8.74
CA MET A 102 -0.47 -23.23 7.52
C MET A 102 -0.86 -24.03 6.29
N ASN A 103 -1.94 -23.65 5.65
CA ASN A 103 -2.40 -24.23 4.39
C ASN A 103 -2.33 -23.16 3.28
N PHE A 104 -1.29 -23.20 2.49
CA PHE A 104 -1.07 -22.29 1.35
C PHE A 104 -2.14 -22.41 0.25
N GLY A 105 -2.99 -23.44 0.29
CA GLY A 105 -4.01 -23.71 -0.73
C GLY A 105 -5.43 -23.25 -0.36
N SER A 106 -5.72 -22.92 0.90
CA SER A 106 -7.11 -22.66 1.36
C SER A 106 -7.34 -21.31 2.04
N GLY A 107 -6.39 -20.38 1.97
CA GLY A 107 -6.64 -19.00 2.38
C GLY A 107 -6.77 -18.74 3.88
N GLY A 108 -6.05 -19.47 4.71
CA GLY A 108 -5.92 -19.16 6.15
C GLY A 108 -6.82 -19.95 7.09
N ASN A 109 -6.57 -19.80 8.40
CA ASN A 109 -7.20 -20.54 9.51
C ASN A 109 -8.56 -19.99 9.97
N THR A 110 -9.18 -19.09 9.22
CA THR A 110 -10.48 -18.51 9.56
C THR A 110 -11.52 -18.93 8.52
N ASP A 111 -12.79 -19.07 8.91
CA ASP A 111 -13.92 -19.32 8.01
C ASP A 111 -14.09 -18.21 6.96
N SER A 112 -13.50 -17.04 7.21
CA SER A 112 -13.41 -15.91 6.28
C SER A 112 -12.27 -16.14 5.28
N LYS A 113 -12.58 -16.16 3.99
CA LYS A 113 -11.55 -16.19 2.95
C LYS A 113 -10.79 -14.87 2.99
N ALA A 114 -9.55 -14.89 3.47
CA ALA A 114 -8.74 -13.70 3.77
C ALA A 114 -8.71 -12.64 2.63
N TRP A 115 -8.74 -13.08 1.39
CA TRP A 115 -8.74 -12.19 0.22
C TRP A 115 -10.11 -11.70 -0.23
N LYS A 116 -11.18 -12.30 0.28
CA LYS A 116 -12.55 -11.93 -0.07
C LYS A 116 -13.16 -10.97 0.94
N ASP A 117 -12.94 -11.25 2.23
CA ASP A 117 -13.67 -10.57 3.31
C ASP A 117 -12.76 -9.67 4.17
N ILE A 118 -11.43 -9.93 4.15
CA ILE A 118 -10.42 -9.15 4.91
C ILE A 118 -9.42 -8.54 3.93
N TRP A 119 -9.38 -7.21 3.90
CA TRP A 119 -8.68 -6.46 2.89
C TRP A 119 -7.36 -5.90 3.39
N GLY A 120 -6.33 -6.03 2.54
CA GLY A 120 -4.99 -5.51 2.82
C GLY A 120 -4.81 -4.07 2.34
N SER A 121 -3.87 -3.35 2.94
CA SER A 121 -3.52 -2.01 2.50
C SER A 121 -2.10 -1.64 2.92
N GLY A 122 -1.41 -0.85 2.10
CA GLY A 122 -0.16 -0.22 2.49
C GLY A 122 -0.36 0.96 3.43
N GLN A 123 0.70 1.33 4.17
CA GLN A 123 0.68 2.42 5.16
C GLN A 123 0.41 3.81 4.56
N GLY A 124 0.60 4.00 3.24
CA GLY A 124 0.31 5.25 2.53
C GLY A 124 -1.17 5.50 2.23
N ILE A 125 -2.09 4.71 2.80
CA ILE A 125 -3.54 4.77 2.55
C ILE A 125 -4.15 6.16 2.81
N GLY A 126 -3.65 6.91 3.78
CA GLY A 126 -4.21 8.21 4.17
C GLY A 126 -4.25 9.26 3.04
N GLY A 127 -3.47 9.07 1.97
CA GLY A 127 -3.48 9.89 0.77
C GLY A 127 -4.59 9.55 -0.24
N ILE A 128 -5.29 8.41 -0.07
CA ILE A 128 -6.36 7.98 -0.97
C ILE A 128 -7.66 8.66 -0.58
N LYS A 129 -8.23 9.49 -1.48
CA LYS A 129 -9.46 10.28 -1.20
C LYS A 129 -10.53 10.09 -2.26
N ASP A 130 -10.22 9.38 -3.34
CA ASP A 130 -11.07 9.16 -4.49
C ASP A 130 -10.66 7.88 -5.24
N SER A 131 -11.52 7.43 -6.14
CA SER A 131 -11.27 6.31 -7.05
C SER A 131 -11.38 6.79 -8.51
N PRO A 132 -10.43 7.59 -9.02
CA PRO A 132 -10.44 8.09 -10.37
C PRO A 132 -10.11 6.99 -11.39
N SER A 133 -10.20 7.32 -12.69
CA SER A 133 -9.62 6.48 -13.73
C SER A 133 -8.10 6.36 -13.58
N VAL A 134 -7.53 5.25 -14.07
CA VAL A 134 -6.07 5.05 -14.06
C VAL A 134 -5.37 6.19 -14.82
N ALA A 135 -5.94 6.66 -15.91
CA ALA A 135 -5.38 7.75 -16.70
C ALA A 135 -5.28 9.06 -15.90
N GLU A 136 -6.34 9.42 -15.18
CA GLU A 136 -6.35 10.60 -14.30
C GLU A 136 -5.37 10.45 -13.14
N LEU A 137 -5.34 9.28 -12.52
CA LEU A 137 -4.41 9.00 -11.44
C LEU A 137 -2.95 9.15 -11.89
N VAL A 138 -2.58 8.55 -13.02
CA VAL A 138 -1.22 8.64 -13.57
C VAL A 138 -0.88 10.08 -13.93
N GLY A 139 -1.83 10.82 -14.53
CA GLY A 139 -1.65 12.24 -14.84
C GLY A 139 -1.41 13.09 -13.59
N ARG A 140 -2.14 12.82 -12.49
CA ARG A 140 -1.98 13.48 -11.19
C ARG A 140 -0.60 13.18 -10.60
N ILE A 141 -0.23 11.90 -10.51
CA ILE A 141 1.07 11.47 -9.98
C ILE A 141 2.23 12.12 -10.76
N LYS A 142 2.11 12.17 -12.10
CA LYS A 142 3.11 12.83 -12.94
C LYS A 142 3.24 14.31 -12.62
N SER A 143 2.12 15.03 -12.55
CA SER A 143 2.10 16.48 -12.26
C SER A 143 2.69 16.78 -10.87
N GLU A 144 2.35 15.98 -9.87
CA GLU A 144 2.90 16.11 -8.50
C GLU A 144 4.41 15.84 -8.47
N TYR A 145 4.87 14.81 -9.19
CA TYR A 145 6.29 14.49 -9.32
C TYR A 145 7.08 15.62 -9.98
N GLU A 146 6.56 16.16 -11.08
CA GLU A 146 7.19 17.27 -11.82
C GLU A 146 7.24 18.54 -10.96
N ALA A 147 6.19 18.84 -10.19
CA ALA A 147 6.16 19.99 -9.29
C ALA A 147 7.24 19.92 -8.21
N VAL A 148 7.45 18.75 -7.60
CA VAL A 148 8.53 18.54 -6.61
C VAL A 148 9.89 18.69 -7.26
N SER A 149 10.11 18.08 -8.42
CA SER A 149 11.38 18.12 -9.14
C SER A 149 11.74 19.55 -9.57
N TYR A 150 10.75 20.32 -10.03
CA TYR A 150 10.94 21.71 -10.44
C TYR A 150 11.31 22.61 -9.26
N THR A 151 10.66 22.45 -8.11
CA THR A 151 10.91 23.27 -6.92
C THR A 151 12.34 23.12 -6.39
N HIS A 152 12.91 21.91 -6.49
CA HIS A 152 14.29 21.66 -6.04
C HIS A 152 15.36 22.13 -7.04
N LEU A 153 15.01 22.27 -8.34
CA LEU A 153 15.95 22.70 -9.38
C LEU A 153 16.01 24.22 -9.56
N THR A 154 15.05 24.97 -9.06
CA THR A 154 14.86 26.41 -9.35
C THR A 154 14.98 27.31 -8.12
N LEU A 155 15.49 26.84 -6.99
CA LEU A 155 15.85 27.74 -5.91
C LEU A 155 16.96 28.69 -6.40
N PRO A 156 16.73 30.02 -6.38
CA PRO A 156 17.78 30.97 -6.76
C PRO A 156 18.94 30.80 -5.80
N THR A 157 20.13 30.50 -6.32
CA THR A 157 21.37 30.64 -5.61
C THR A 157 21.60 32.15 -5.36
N ASN A 158 21.24 32.62 -4.16
CA ASN A 158 21.67 33.92 -3.67
C ASN A 158 23.13 33.87 -3.33
#